data_079d46e53c01b7dc01ffd9b849377437
#
_entry.id   079d46e53c01b7dc01ffd9b849377437
#
_cell.length_a   1.000
_cell.length_b   1.000
_cell.length_c   1.000
_cell.angle_alpha   90.00
_cell.angle_beta   90.00
_cell.angle_gamma   90.00
#
_symmetry.space_group_name_H-M   'P 1'
#
loop_
_entity.id
_entity.type
_entity.pdbx_description
1 polymer ?
#
loop_
_entity_poly.entity_id
_entity_poly.type
_entity_poly.pdbx_seq_one_letter_code
_entity_poly.pdbx_strand_id
1 'polypeptide(L)'
;MIDSFIADGDMVLMEPVNDPARLRNGTIVSAMVPGLGTTLKHFFRDGSLVRLEAANTSYDPIEIDAEQVHVQGKLAAVWRKT
;
A
#
# COMPACT_ATOMS: atom_id res chain seq x y z
N MET A 1 5.39 -9.26 -8.06
CA MET A 1 5.48 -7.91 -7.49
C MET A 1 6.44 -7.91 -6.31
N ILE A 2 7.41 -7.02 -6.33
CA ILE A 2 8.48 -7.01 -5.33
C ILE A 2 8.70 -5.58 -4.84
N ASP A 3 7.65 -4.98 -4.34
CA ASP A 3 7.71 -3.59 -3.87
C ASP A 3 8.06 -3.51 -2.40
N SER A 4 8.12 -4.65 -1.76
CA SER A 4 8.36 -4.74 -0.33
C SER A 4 9.10 -6.05 -0.09
N PHE A 5 9.10 -6.54 1.12
CA PHE A 5 9.66 -7.85 1.43
C PHE A 5 8.75 -9.01 1.00
N ILE A 6 7.67 -8.72 0.28
CA ILE A 6 6.79 -9.74 -0.28
C ILE A 6 7.39 -10.21 -1.60
N ALA A 7 7.76 -11.47 -1.66
CA ALA A 7 8.39 -12.07 -2.83
C ALA A 7 7.36 -12.72 -3.76
N ASP A 8 7.77 -12.95 -5.00
CA ASP A 8 6.94 -13.71 -5.94
C ASP A 8 6.63 -15.09 -5.38
N GLY A 9 5.39 -15.52 -5.55
CA GLY A 9 4.94 -16.80 -5.04
C GLY A 9 4.41 -16.76 -3.61
N ASP A 10 4.58 -15.64 -2.91
CA ASP A 10 3.96 -15.47 -1.60
C ASP A 10 2.46 -15.28 -1.77
N MET A 11 1.71 -15.81 -0.81
CA MET A 11 0.27 -15.56 -0.74
C MET A 11 0.01 -14.45 0.26
N VAL A 12 -0.83 -13.49 -0.12
CA VAL A 12 -1.17 -12.38 0.75
C VAL A 12 -2.66 -12.41 1.07
N LEU A 13 -2.97 -12.09 2.32
CA LEU A 13 -4.33 -11.90 2.78
C LEU A 13 -4.55 -10.42 3.01
N MET A 14 -5.53 -9.87 2.33
CA MET A 14 -5.88 -8.45 2.45
C MET A 14 -7.21 -8.31 3.18
N GLU A 15 -7.29 -7.36 4.09
CA GLU A 15 -8.53 -7.01 4.77
C GLU A 15 -9.11 -5.73 4.17
N PRO A 16 -10.44 -5.66 3.98
CA PRO A 16 -11.06 -4.42 3.52
C PRO A 16 -10.77 -3.25 4.46
N VAL A 17 -10.58 -2.07 3.89
CA VAL A 17 -10.40 -0.84 4.66
C VAL A 17 -11.62 0.03 4.44
N ASN A 18 -12.40 0.24 5.50
CA ASN A 18 -13.61 1.07 5.45
C ASN A 18 -13.31 2.53 5.76
N ASP A 19 -12.29 2.76 6.57
CA ASP A 19 -11.91 4.11 6.99
C ASP A 19 -10.40 4.28 6.88
N PRO A 20 -9.91 4.80 5.74
CA PRO A 20 -8.48 5.00 5.55
C PRO A 20 -7.85 5.96 6.57
N ALA A 21 -8.64 6.84 7.18
CA ALA A 21 -8.12 7.76 8.17
C ALA A 21 -7.62 7.06 9.44
N ARG A 22 -8.02 5.81 9.66
CA ARG A 22 -7.59 5.02 10.81
C ARG A 22 -6.36 4.18 10.55
N LEU A 23 -5.86 4.19 9.32
CA LEU A 23 -4.66 3.41 9.00
C LEU A 23 -3.45 3.99 9.72
N ARG A 24 -2.61 3.11 10.24
CA ARG A 24 -1.33 3.51 10.82
C ARG A 24 -0.32 3.72 9.71
N ASN A 25 0.55 4.70 9.90
CA ASN A 25 1.66 4.92 8.98
C ASN A 25 2.55 3.69 8.94
N GLY A 26 2.96 3.32 7.73
CA GLY A 26 3.75 2.12 7.49
C GLY A 26 2.94 0.87 7.17
N THR A 27 1.61 0.93 7.26
CA THR A 27 0.75 -0.19 6.87
C THR A 27 0.88 -0.45 5.38
N ILE A 28 1.01 -1.72 5.01
CA ILE A 28 1.01 -2.10 3.59
C ILE A 28 -0.44 -2.16 3.13
N VAL A 29 -0.75 -1.42 2.07
CA VAL A 29 -2.11 -1.32 1.54
C VAL A 29 -2.13 -1.63 0.05
N SER A 30 -3.29 -2.10 -0.41
CA SER A 30 -3.61 -2.13 -1.83
C SER A 30 -4.38 -0.85 -2.13
N ALA A 31 -3.83 -0.02 -2.99
CA ALA A 31 -4.42 1.27 -3.30
C ALA A 31 -4.50 1.48 -4.80
N MET A 32 -5.57 2.12 -5.24
CA MET A 32 -5.72 2.55 -6.62
C MET A 32 -5.35 4.02 -6.71
N VAL A 33 -4.46 4.34 -7.63
CA VAL A 33 -3.98 5.69 -7.88
C VAL A 33 -4.30 6.03 -9.33
N PRO A 34 -4.96 7.17 -9.59
CA PRO A 34 -5.27 7.57 -10.98
C PRO A 34 -4.02 7.62 -11.85
N GLY A 35 -4.09 6.99 -13.01
CA GLY A 35 -2.99 6.90 -13.95
C GLY A 35 -1.97 5.81 -13.69
N LEU A 36 -1.96 5.22 -12.49
CA LEU A 36 -1.00 4.18 -12.12
C LEU A 36 -1.65 2.82 -11.87
N GLY A 37 -2.99 2.81 -11.70
CA GLY A 37 -3.71 1.57 -11.41
C GLY A 37 -3.57 1.14 -9.95
N THR A 38 -3.77 -0.15 -9.71
CA THR A 38 -3.68 -0.72 -8.37
C THR A 38 -2.24 -1.06 -8.03
N THR A 39 -1.81 -0.69 -6.84
CA THR A 39 -0.45 -0.95 -6.36
C THR A 39 -0.47 -1.37 -4.89
N LEU A 40 0.52 -2.15 -4.49
CA LEU A 40 0.72 -2.58 -3.10
C LEU A 40 1.93 -1.83 -2.55
N LYS A 41 1.70 -0.95 -1.59
CA LYS A 41 2.71 -0.02 -1.07
C LYS A 41 2.54 0.20 0.42
N HIS A 42 3.57 0.75 1.05
CA HIS A 42 3.47 1.26 2.41
C HIS A 42 2.75 2.60 2.40
N PHE A 43 1.80 2.74 3.29
CA PHE A 43 0.93 3.91 3.38
C PHE A 43 1.42 4.84 4.48
N PHE A 44 1.55 6.11 4.14
CA PHE A 44 1.84 7.17 5.10
C PHE A 44 0.91 8.34 4.83
N ARG A 45 0.43 8.96 5.88
CA ARG A 45 -0.46 10.11 5.73
C ARG A 45 0.00 11.25 6.62
N ASP A 46 0.01 12.45 6.04
CA ASP A 46 0.29 13.69 6.74
C ASP A 46 -0.78 14.70 6.35
N GLY A 47 -1.77 14.88 7.23
CA GLY A 47 -2.90 15.75 6.93
C GLY A 47 -3.70 15.25 5.73
N SER A 48 -3.77 16.06 4.69
CA SER A 48 -4.48 15.72 3.45
C SER A 48 -3.58 15.08 2.40
N LEU A 49 -2.29 14.90 2.69
CA LEU A 49 -1.33 14.33 1.77
C LEU A 49 -1.06 12.87 2.12
N VAL A 50 -1.12 12.01 1.12
CA VAL A 50 -0.79 10.60 1.25
C VAL A 50 0.51 10.33 0.50
N ARG A 51 1.42 9.61 1.13
CA ARG A 51 2.63 9.12 0.50
C ARG A 51 2.60 7.60 0.46
N LEU A 52 2.81 7.04 -0.72
CA LEU A 52 2.89 5.60 -0.94
C LEU A 52 4.33 5.25 -1.27
N GLU A 53 4.94 4.40 -0.45
CA GLU A 53 6.35 4.06 -0.60
C GLU A 53 6.53 2.57 -0.85
N ALA A 54 7.34 2.25 -1.85
CA ALA A 54 7.85 0.89 -2.01
C ALA A 54 8.93 0.63 -0.95
N ALA A 55 9.08 -0.63 -0.55
CA ALA A 55 10.18 -1.01 0.33
C ALA A 55 11.53 -0.91 -0.39
N ASN A 56 11.51 -1.01 -1.71
CA ASN A 56 12.70 -0.85 -2.52
C ASN A 56 12.99 0.64 -2.73
N THR A 57 14.10 1.10 -2.21
CA THR A 57 14.49 2.51 -2.27
C THR A 57 14.85 3.00 -3.66
N SER A 58 14.93 2.12 -4.67
CA SER A 58 15.15 2.54 -6.06
C SER A 58 13.91 3.22 -6.66
N TYR A 59 12.76 3.14 -6.03
CA TYR A 59 11.53 3.78 -6.52
C TYR A 59 11.21 5.01 -5.68
N ASP A 60 10.87 6.09 -6.36
CA ASP A 60 10.46 7.30 -5.68
C ASP A 60 9.09 7.13 -5.02
N PRO A 61 8.87 7.74 -3.86
CA PRO A 61 7.56 7.74 -3.25
C PRO A 61 6.53 8.44 -4.14
N ILE A 62 5.29 7.96 -4.08
CA ILE A 62 4.17 8.61 -4.74
C ILE A 62 3.49 9.51 -3.72
N GLU A 63 3.43 10.80 -3.98
CA GLU A 63 2.74 11.76 -3.13
C GLU A 63 1.48 12.23 -3.84
N ILE A 64 0.34 12.13 -3.17
CA ILE A 64 -0.96 12.41 -3.79
C ILE A 64 -1.96 12.84 -2.72
N ASP A 65 -2.92 13.67 -3.09
CA ASP A 65 -3.99 14.05 -2.19
C ASP A 65 -4.77 12.84 -1.70
N ALA A 66 -5.11 12.85 -0.42
CA ALA A 66 -5.84 11.74 0.19
C ALA A 66 -7.16 11.45 -0.52
N GLU A 67 -7.79 12.46 -1.09
CA GLU A 67 -9.05 12.32 -1.81
C GLU A 67 -8.91 11.54 -3.12
N GLN A 68 -7.71 11.49 -3.68
CA GLN A 68 -7.47 10.83 -4.96
C GLN A 68 -6.98 9.40 -4.80
N VAL A 69 -6.58 9.01 -3.61
CA VAL A 69 -6.14 7.65 -3.32
C VAL A 69 -7.32 6.83 -2.88
N HIS A 70 -7.54 5.69 -3.52
CA HIS A 70 -8.57 4.74 -3.12
C HIS A 70 -7.90 3.54 -2.49
N VAL A 71 -7.91 3.48 -1.16
CA VAL A 71 -7.35 2.33 -0.43
C VAL A 71 -8.38 1.23 -0.42
N GLN A 72 -8.04 0.09 -1.00
CA GLN A 72 -8.95 -1.04 -1.15
C GLN A 72 -8.83 -2.02 0.00
N GLY A 73 -7.62 -2.19 0.53
CA GLY A 73 -7.39 -3.13 1.60
C GLY A 73 -6.04 -2.91 2.27
N LYS A 74 -5.85 -3.55 3.41
CA LYS A 74 -4.57 -3.57 4.12
C LYS A 74 -4.07 -4.99 4.24
N LEU A 75 -2.77 -5.15 4.30
CA LEU A 75 -2.15 -6.46 4.46
C LEU A 75 -2.43 -7.01 5.85
N ALA A 76 -3.02 -8.20 5.93
CA ALA A 76 -3.30 -8.89 7.18
C ALA A 76 -2.30 -10.00 7.45
N ALA A 77 -1.89 -10.72 6.41
CA ALA A 77 -0.95 -11.83 6.56
C ALA A 77 -0.24 -12.13 5.26
N VAL A 78 0.94 -12.72 5.37
CA VAL A 78 1.71 -13.23 4.24
C VAL A 78 2.07 -14.67 4.53
N TRP A 79 1.79 -15.58 3.59
CA TRP A 79 2.24 -16.95 3.67
C TRP A 79 3.30 -17.18 2.59
N ARG A 80 4.41 -17.75 3.01
CA ARG A 80 5.47 -18.12 2.08
C ARG A 80 5.41 -19.60 1.77
N LYS A 81 5.56 -19.91 0.50
CA LYS A 81 5.80 -21.28 0.09
C LYS A 81 7.21 -21.69 0.48
N THR A 82 7.30 -22.75 1.17
CA THR A 82 8.61 -23.35 1.51
C THR A 82 8.86 -24.58 0.65
#